data_8a61ea0dda430ece4a46f97abaf0a294
#
_entry.id   8a61ea0dda430ece4a46f97abaf0a294
#
_cell.length_a   1.000
_cell.length_b   1.000
_cell.length_c   1.000
_cell.angle_alpha   90.00
_cell.angle_beta   90.00
_cell.angle_gamma   90.00
#
_symmetry.space_group_name_H-M   'P 1'
#
loop_
_entity.id
_entity.type
_entity.pdbx_description
1 polymer ?
#
loop_
_entity_poly.entity_id
_entity_poly.type
_entity_poly.pdbx_seq_one_letter_code
_entity_poly.pdbx_strand_id
1 'polypeptide(L)'
;MASMTMIQALNSALDVMLGRDPNVLTFGEDVGYFGGVFKVTEHLQQKYGAKRCFDAPISEGGIAGAAIGMAVYGLRPVIEIQFADYMYPAYDQLVSEAAKIRYRSAGDFTVPLTVRMPYGGGIRGGQTHSQSPEALFTHVAGLKTVIPSTPYDAKGLLIAAIEDDDPVIFLEPKRIYNGPFDGHYERQVAPWAKYPASEVPEGHYTIPLGKAAIVREGADCTILAYGTMVHVAVAAAEESGIDAEVIDLRTLVPVDIETIV
;
A
#
# COMPACT_ATOMS: atom_id res chain seq x y z
N MET A 1 14.97 -12.66 -10.47
CA MET A 1 14.80 -11.60 -9.44
C MET A 1 15.46 -10.35 -9.95
N ALA A 2 14.89 -9.18 -9.69
CA ALA A 2 15.46 -7.89 -10.07
C ALA A 2 15.50 -6.98 -8.85
N SER A 3 16.55 -6.17 -8.72
CA SER A 3 16.60 -5.15 -7.68
C SER A 3 15.64 -4.03 -8.03
N MET A 4 14.63 -3.78 -7.19
CA MET A 4 13.56 -2.82 -7.43
C MET A 4 13.44 -1.83 -6.28
N THR A 5 13.09 -0.58 -6.61
CA THR A 5 12.56 0.39 -5.64
C THR A 5 11.10 0.08 -5.32
N MET A 6 10.54 0.73 -4.30
CA MET A 6 9.13 0.59 -3.92
C MET A 6 8.19 0.88 -5.11
N ILE A 7 8.42 1.97 -5.83
CA ILE A 7 7.60 2.34 -7.01
C ILE A 7 7.67 1.27 -8.10
N GLN A 8 8.87 0.77 -8.40
CA GLN A 8 9.04 -0.29 -9.39
C GLN A 8 8.35 -1.60 -8.98
N ALA A 9 8.38 -1.94 -7.70
CA ALA A 9 7.73 -3.13 -7.18
C ALA A 9 6.19 -3.03 -7.24
N LEU A 10 5.64 -1.86 -6.90
CA LEU A 10 4.19 -1.57 -7.02
C LEU A 10 3.75 -1.59 -8.50
N ASN A 11 4.51 -0.97 -9.39
CA ASN A 11 4.24 -1.03 -10.84
C ASN A 11 4.26 -2.48 -11.34
N SER A 12 5.26 -3.26 -10.93
CA SER A 12 5.36 -4.68 -11.29
C SER A 12 4.20 -5.52 -10.75
N ALA A 13 3.67 -5.21 -9.55
CA ALA A 13 2.47 -5.87 -9.03
C ALA A 13 1.25 -5.62 -9.92
N LEU A 14 1.02 -4.35 -10.27
CA LEU A 14 -0.08 -3.95 -11.16
C LEU A 14 0.08 -4.57 -12.55
N ASP A 15 1.28 -4.55 -13.11
CA ASP A 15 1.58 -5.15 -14.41
C ASP A 15 1.26 -6.65 -14.44
N VAL A 16 1.68 -7.37 -13.41
CA VAL A 16 1.38 -8.80 -13.25
C VAL A 16 -0.12 -9.04 -13.17
N MET A 17 -0.84 -8.28 -12.35
CA MET A 17 -2.27 -8.51 -12.12
C MET A 17 -3.13 -8.09 -13.31
N LEU A 18 -2.83 -6.98 -13.96
CA LEU A 18 -3.49 -6.58 -15.22
C LEU A 18 -3.27 -7.61 -16.33
N GLY A 19 -2.11 -8.26 -16.37
CA GLY A 19 -1.81 -9.31 -17.35
C GLY A 19 -2.48 -10.65 -17.06
N ARG A 20 -2.75 -10.96 -15.78
CA ARG A 20 -3.28 -12.27 -15.35
C ARG A 20 -4.81 -12.32 -15.29
N ASP A 21 -5.45 -11.23 -14.85
CA ASP A 21 -6.90 -11.21 -14.64
C ASP A 21 -7.55 -10.09 -15.49
N PRO A 22 -8.43 -10.44 -16.43
CA PRO A 22 -9.13 -9.47 -17.26
C PRO A 22 -10.09 -8.56 -16.45
N ASN A 23 -10.47 -8.92 -15.23
CA ASN A 23 -11.33 -8.12 -14.37
C ASN A 23 -10.58 -7.07 -13.56
N VAL A 24 -9.26 -7.15 -13.45
CA VAL A 24 -8.44 -6.13 -12.78
C VAL A 24 -8.36 -4.89 -13.66
N LEU A 25 -8.60 -3.74 -13.08
CA LEU A 25 -8.42 -2.43 -13.71
C LEU A 25 -7.87 -1.43 -12.68
N THR A 26 -7.18 -0.38 -13.14
CA THR A 26 -6.66 0.66 -12.25
C THR A 26 -7.06 2.03 -12.76
N PHE A 27 -7.47 2.92 -11.84
CA PHE A 27 -7.82 4.29 -12.19
C PHE A 27 -7.71 5.24 -11.00
N GLY A 28 -7.69 6.51 -11.28
CA GLY A 28 -7.57 7.62 -10.35
C GLY A 28 -7.13 8.87 -11.08
N GLU A 29 -6.75 9.89 -10.36
CA GLU A 29 -6.26 11.13 -10.94
C GLU A 29 -4.87 10.91 -11.54
N ASP A 30 -4.66 11.27 -12.81
CA ASP A 30 -3.41 11.12 -13.58
C ASP A 30 -2.87 9.67 -13.68
N VAL A 31 -3.66 8.66 -13.33
CA VAL A 31 -3.26 7.24 -13.31
C VAL A 31 -3.05 6.68 -14.73
N GLY A 32 -3.84 7.16 -15.69
CA GLY A 32 -3.83 6.66 -17.06
C GLY A 32 -2.65 7.14 -17.88
N TYR A 33 -2.84 8.23 -18.62
CA TYR A 33 -1.83 8.73 -19.56
C TYR A 33 -0.53 9.15 -18.91
N PHE A 34 -0.61 9.87 -17.79
CA PHE A 34 0.56 10.39 -17.09
C PHE A 34 1.32 9.31 -16.31
N GLY A 35 0.65 8.24 -15.89
CA GLY A 35 1.25 7.13 -15.14
C GLY A 35 1.35 7.34 -13.64
N GLY A 36 0.47 8.19 -13.09
CA GLY A 36 0.44 8.57 -11.67
C GLY A 36 1.47 9.65 -11.32
N VAL A 37 1.20 10.43 -10.28
CA VAL A 37 2.10 11.49 -9.79
C VAL A 37 3.47 10.94 -9.38
N PHE A 38 3.49 9.75 -8.80
CA PHE A 38 4.71 9.04 -8.40
C PHE A 38 5.16 7.96 -9.40
N LYS A 39 4.56 7.91 -10.61
CA LYS A 39 4.91 6.96 -11.67
C LYS A 39 4.69 5.48 -11.34
N VAL A 40 3.79 5.17 -10.40
CA VAL A 40 3.46 3.78 -10.08
C VAL A 40 2.73 3.09 -11.22
N THR A 41 1.94 3.81 -12.02
CA THR A 41 1.19 3.25 -13.15
C THR A 41 1.80 3.58 -14.52
N GLU A 42 3.07 4.03 -14.54
CA GLU A 42 3.76 4.39 -15.78
C GLU A 42 3.77 3.21 -16.77
N HIS A 43 3.46 3.51 -18.04
CA HIS A 43 3.35 2.57 -19.17
C HIS A 43 2.19 1.55 -19.10
N LEU A 44 1.40 1.47 -18.03
CA LEU A 44 0.31 0.48 -17.93
C LEU A 44 -0.83 0.78 -18.91
N GLN A 45 -1.20 2.05 -19.11
CA GLN A 45 -2.22 2.40 -20.09
C GLN A 45 -1.80 2.04 -21.52
N GLN A 46 -0.53 2.28 -21.89
CA GLN A 46 -0.01 1.91 -23.20
C GLN A 46 -0.05 0.39 -23.42
N LYS A 47 0.20 -0.38 -22.37
CA LYS A 47 0.27 -1.86 -22.44
C LYS A 47 -1.11 -2.50 -22.42
N TYR A 48 -2.03 -2.02 -21.58
CA TYR A 48 -3.32 -2.66 -21.31
C TYR A 48 -4.53 -1.91 -21.85
N GLY A 49 -4.34 -0.69 -22.35
CA GLY A 49 -5.37 0.16 -22.92
C GLY A 49 -6.14 1.00 -21.92
N ALA A 50 -6.77 2.05 -22.43
CA ALA A 50 -7.51 3.04 -21.65
C ALA A 50 -8.81 2.52 -20.98
N LYS A 51 -9.22 1.29 -21.24
CA LYS A 51 -10.32 0.64 -20.51
C LYS A 51 -9.87 -0.08 -19.26
N ARG A 52 -8.58 -0.32 -19.12
CA ARG A 52 -7.99 -1.07 -18.01
C ARG A 52 -7.13 -0.20 -17.09
N CYS A 53 -6.57 0.89 -17.63
CA CYS A 53 -5.80 1.88 -16.90
C CYS A 53 -6.20 3.28 -17.42
N PHE A 54 -6.90 4.08 -16.60
CA PHE A 54 -7.49 5.33 -17.06
C PHE A 54 -7.54 6.41 -15.98
N ASP A 55 -7.69 7.65 -16.45
CA ASP A 55 -7.80 8.83 -15.62
C ASP A 55 -9.23 9.03 -15.12
N ALA A 56 -9.37 9.53 -13.91
CA ALA A 56 -10.62 10.02 -13.35
C ALA A 56 -10.54 11.54 -13.13
N PRO A 57 -11.68 12.24 -13.10
CA PRO A 57 -11.73 13.62 -12.62
C PRO A 57 -11.31 13.70 -11.13
N ILE A 58 -10.93 14.90 -10.69
CA ILE A 58 -10.68 15.18 -9.26
C ILE A 58 -12.00 15.06 -8.50
N SER A 59 -12.27 13.87 -7.99
CA SER A 59 -13.47 13.54 -7.23
C SER A 59 -13.26 12.22 -6.49
N GLU A 60 -12.59 12.24 -5.39
CA GLU A 60 -12.20 11.02 -4.65
C GLU A 60 -13.43 10.23 -4.17
N GLY A 61 -14.50 10.94 -3.77
CA GLY A 61 -15.78 10.30 -3.47
C GLY A 61 -16.40 9.60 -4.69
N GLY A 62 -16.30 10.21 -5.88
CA GLY A 62 -16.75 9.62 -7.14
C GLY A 62 -15.88 8.42 -7.57
N ILE A 63 -14.57 8.52 -7.40
CA ILE A 63 -13.62 7.43 -7.67
C ILE A 63 -13.96 6.21 -6.79
N ALA A 64 -14.08 6.41 -5.48
CA ALA A 64 -14.42 5.34 -4.54
C ALA A 64 -15.79 4.74 -4.81
N GLY A 65 -16.83 5.57 -5.01
CA GLY A 65 -18.19 5.11 -5.30
C GLY A 65 -18.29 4.31 -6.61
N ALA A 66 -17.62 4.77 -7.68
CA ALA A 66 -17.54 4.05 -8.95
C ALA A 66 -16.83 2.69 -8.77
N ALA A 67 -15.71 2.66 -8.04
CA ALA A 67 -14.96 1.43 -7.76
C ALA A 67 -15.80 0.41 -6.98
N ILE A 68 -16.57 0.84 -5.99
CA ILE A 68 -17.48 -0.04 -5.24
C ILE A 68 -18.50 -0.67 -6.18
N GLY A 69 -19.14 0.13 -7.04
CA GLY A 69 -20.08 -0.38 -8.03
C GLY A 69 -19.45 -1.38 -9.00
N MET A 70 -18.22 -1.10 -9.49
CA MET A 70 -17.45 -2.01 -10.34
C MET A 70 -17.13 -3.32 -9.61
N ALA A 71 -16.72 -3.25 -8.35
CA ALA A 71 -16.39 -4.43 -7.54
C ALA A 71 -17.63 -5.32 -7.32
N VAL A 72 -18.75 -4.74 -6.94
CA VAL A 72 -20.03 -5.49 -6.79
C VAL A 72 -20.49 -6.11 -8.11
N TYR A 73 -20.16 -5.47 -9.24
CA TYR A 73 -20.47 -5.99 -10.58
C TYR A 73 -19.54 -7.13 -11.04
N GLY A 74 -18.47 -7.43 -10.28
CA GLY A 74 -17.54 -8.53 -10.54
C GLY A 74 -16.19 -8.14 -11.12
N LEU A 75 -15.85 -6.84 -11.13
CA LEU A 75 -14.51 -6.37 -11.47
C LEU A 75 -13.64 -6.30 -10.20
N ARG A 76 -12.32 -6.15 -10.39
CA ARG A 76 -11.34 -5.95 -9.31
C ARG A 76 -10.64 -4.61 -9.48
N PRO A 77 -11.29 -3.51 -9.07
CA PRO A 77 -10.72 -2.18 -9.21
C PRO A 77 -9.58 -1.95 -8.21
N VAL A 78 -8.50 -1.39 -8.71
CA VAL A 78 -7.38 -0.84 -7.94
C VAL A 78 -7.40 0.67 -8.15
N ILE A 79 -7.87 1.42 -7.18
CA ILE A 79 -7.93 2.88 -7.29
C ILE A 79 -6.73 3.52 -6.62
N GLU A 80 -6.31 4.68 -7.14
CA GLU A 80 -5.33 5.54 -6.51
C GLU A 80 -5.98 6.84 -6.06
N ILE A 81 -5.83 7.16 -4.77
CA ILE A 81 -6.01 8.50 -4.23
C ILE A 81 -4.61 9.11 -4.17
N GLN A 82 -4.36 10.22 -4.85
CA GLN A 82 -3.01 10.78 -5.08
C GLN A 82 -2.19 10.99 -3.79
N PHE A 83 -2.87 11.36 -2.72
CA PHE A 83 -2.30 11.48 -1.36
C PHE A 83 -3.36 11.05 -0.35
N ALA A 84 -2.94 10.38 0.70
CA ALA A 84 -3.84 10.00 1.79
C ALA A 84 -4.55 11.20 2.43
N ASP A 85 -3.97 12.38 2.29
CA ASP A 85 -4.54 13.68 2.71
C ASP A 85 -5.85 14.02 2.00
N TYR A 86 -6.06 13.49 0.79
CA TYR A 86 -7.25 13.77 -0.04
C TYR A 86 -8.34 12.71 0.09
N MET A 87 -8.14 11.69 0.94
CA MET A 87 -9.07 10.59 1.08
C MET A 87 -10.41 10.96 1.74
N TYR A 88 -10.51 12.13 2.40
CA TYR A 88 -11.68 12.47 3.19
C TYR A 88 -13.01 12.48 2.41
N PRO A 89 -13.10 12.98 1.16
CA PRO A 89 -14.31 12.84 0.37
C PRO A 89 -14.65 11.39 0.00
N ALA A 90 -13.65 10.50 -0.09
CA ALA A 90 -13.84 9.07 -0.34
C ALA A 90 -14.14 8.28 0.94
N TYR A 91 -13.81 8.80 2.11
CA TYR A 91 -13.88 8.09 3.38
C TYR A 91 -15.30 7.57 3.67
N ASP A 92 -16.31 8.39 3.46
CA ASP A 92 -17.70 7.97 3.63
C ASP A 92 -18.04 6.75 2.77
N GLN A 93 -17.67 6.75 1.49
CA GLN A 93 -17.90 5.63 0.59
C GLN A 93 -17.19 4.35 1.08
N LEU A 94 -15.98 4.48 1.61
CA LEU A 94 -15.19 3.34 2.07
C LEU A 94 -15.78 2.75 3.37
N VAL A 95 -16.14 3.59 4.34
CA VAL A 95 -16.59 3.12 5.67
C VAL A 95 -18.08 2.79 5.74
N SER A 96 -18.91 3.52 5.00
CA SER A 96 -20.36 3.34 5.02
C SER A 96 -20.83 2.31 4.00
N GLU A 97 -20.13 2.18 2.85
CA GLU A 97 -20.52 1.29 1.79
C GLU A 97 -19.55 0.10 1.63
N ALA A 98 -18.31 0.31 1.18
CA ALA A 98 -17.38 -0.78 0.89
C ALA A 98 -17.23 -1.76 2.06
N ALA A 99 -16.97 -1.24 3.25
CA ALA A 99 -16.78 -2.03 4.48
C ALA A 99 -18.01 -2.83 4.90
N LYS A 100 -19.22 -2.46 4.46
CA LYS A 100 -20.49 -2.99 4.99
C LYS A 100 -21.27 -3.85 4.01
N ILE A 101 -20.98 -3.81 2.71
CA ILE A 101 -21.78 -4.52 1.69
C ILE A 101 -21.83 -6.02 1.96
N ARG A 102 -20.69 -6.66 2.26
CA ARG A 102 -20.68 -8.11 2.57
C ARG A 102 -21.59 -8.44 3.75
N TYR A 103 -21.52 -7.66 4.83
CA TYR A 103 -22.37 -7.86 6.00
C TYR A 103 -23.85 -7.60 5.71
N ARG A 104 -24.17 -6.48 5.04
CA ARG A 104 -25.56 -6.12 4.71
C ARG A 104 -26.23 -7.11 3.75
N SER A 105 -25.46 -7.72 2.87
CA SER A 105 -25.95 -8.72 1.91
C SER A 105 -25.92 -10.15 2.45
N ALA A 106 -25.55 -10.35 3.71
CA ALA A 106 -25.36 -11.69 4.30
C ALA A 106 -24.36 -12.56 3.52
N GLY A 107 -23.38 -11.92 2.84
CA GLY A 107 -22.35 -12.59 2.06
C GLY A 107 -22.65 -12.75 0.57
N ASP A 108 -23.83 -12.36 0.10
CA ASP A 108 -24.21 -12.46 -1.32
C ASP A 108 -23.32 -11.59 -2.24
N PHE A 109 -22.83 -10.46 -1.72
CA PHE A 109 -21.94 -9.57 -2.44
C PHE A 109 -20.63 -9.39 -1.70
N THR A 110 -19.54 -9.34 -2.48
CA THR A 110 -18.19 -8.97 -2.04
C THR A 110 -17.78 -7.65 -2.66
N VAL A 111 -16.72 -7.02 -2.11
CA VAL A 111 -16.18 -5.78 -2.65
C VAL A 111 -14.67 -5.94 -2.81
N PRO A 112 -14.20 -6.65 -3.85
CA PRO A 112 -12.78 -6.82 -4.15
C PRO A 112 -12.17 -5.51 -4.66
N LEU A 113 -12.00 -4.56 -3.77
CA LEU A 113 -11.50 -3.20 -4.01
C LEU A 113 -10.17 -2.99 -3.30
N THR A 114 -9.14 -2.60 -4.04
CA THR A 114 -7.88 -2.12 -3.46
C THR A 114 -7.79 -0.60 -3.59
N VAL A 115 -7.62 0.10 -2.47
CA VAL A 115 -7.44 1.56 -2.42
C VAL A 115 -6.00 1.86 -2.09
N ARG A 116 -5.23 2.32 -3.08
CA ARG A 116 -3.84 2.73 -2.91
C ARG A 116 -3.75 4.21 -2.57
N MET A 117 -2.94 4.53 -1.57
CA MET A 117 -2.71 5.92 -1.15
C MET A 117 -1.27 6.13 -0.69
N PRO A 118 -0.50 7.00 -1.36
CA PRO A 118 0.76 7.50 -0.79
C PRO A 118 0.50 8.26 0.51
N TYR A 119 1.17 7.87 1.61
CA TYR A 119 0.93 8.44 2.93
C TYR A 119 2.22 8.85 3.65
N GLY A 120 2.07 9.54 4.77
CA GLY A 120 3.17 9.89 5.67
C GLY A 120 3.97 11.12 5.23
N GLY A 121 4.84 11.59 6.10
CA GLY A 121 5.74 12.72 5.86
C GLY A 121 6.98 12.35 5.08
N GLY A 122 7.94 13.31 5.06
CA GLY A 122 9.28 13.08 4.51
C GLY A 122 9.54 13.68 3.14
N ILE A 123 8.52 14.14 2.42
CA ILE A 123 8.67 14.82 1.12
C ILE A 123 8.59 16.35 1.22
N ARG A 124 8.34 16.88 2.43
CA ARG A 124 8.21 18.33 2.71
C ARG A 124 7.08 19.02 1.91
N GLY A 125 5.98 18.31 1.64
CA GLY A 125 4.81 18.80 0.92
C GLY A 125 3.82 19.62 1.79
N GLY A 126 4.19 19.97 3.01
CA GLY A 126 3.30 20.66 3.95
C GLY A 126 2.20 19.76 4.53
N GLN A 127 1.22 20.36 5.20
CA GLN A 127 0.19 19.63 5.93
C GLN A 127 -0.74 18.80 5.04
N THR A 128 -0.95 19.21 3.79
CA THR A 128 -1.85 18.55 2.85
C THR A 128 -1.19 17.43 2.04
N HIS A 129 0.06 17.07 2.37
CA HIS A 129 0.82 16.01 1.69
C HIS A 129 1.62 15.16 2.68
N SER A 130 1.25 15.14 3.95
CA SER A 130 2.07 14.51 5.00
C SER A 130 1.28 13.75 6.05
N GLN A 131 -0.03 13.54 5.85
CA GLN A 131 -0.87 12.89 6.85
C GLN A 131 -0.69 11.38 6.86
N SER A 132 -0.98 10.81 8.03
CA SER A 132 -0.92 9.37 8.33
C SER A 132 -2.27 8.94 8.91
N PRO A 133 -3.22 8.51 8.06
CA PRO A 133 -4.61 8.26 8.44
C PRO A 133 -4.89 6.83 8.91
N GLU A 134 -3.89 6.03 9.24
CA GLU A 134 -4.02 4.61 9.56
C GLU A 134 -5.10 4.33 10.59
N ALA A 135 -5.14 5.15 11.67
CA ALA A 135 -6.08 4.98 12.77
C ALA A 135 -7.55 5.10 12.33
N LEU A 136 -7.84 5.88 11.28
CA LEU A 136 -9.19 6.04 10.75
C LEU A 136 -9.68 4.74 10.09
N PHE A 137 -8.81 4.03 9.39
CA PHE A 137 -9.16 2.79 8.69
C PHE A 137 -9.11 1.56 9.60
N THR A 138 -8.13 1.49 10.50
CA THR A 138 -8.01 0.37 11.44
C THR A 138 -9.14 0.31 12.46
N HIS A 139 -9.86 1.41 12.65
CA HIS A 139 -11.05 1.47 13.52
C HIS A 139 -12.32 0.91 12.86
N VAL A 140 -12.31 0.70 11.54
CA VAL A 140 -13.50 0.33 10.77
C VAL A 140 -13.55 -1.17 10.49
N ALA A 141 -14.50 -1.87 11.09
CA ALA A 141 -14.75 -3.27 10.78
C ALA A 141 -15.21 -3.44 9.32
N GLY A 142 -14.58 -4.38 8.60
CA GLY A 142 -14.84 -4.66 7.19
C GLY A 142 -13.82 -4.09 6.23
N LEU A 143 -12.81 -3.35 6.73
CA LEU A 143 -11.64 -2.93 5.95
C LEU A 143 -10.40 -3.68 6.42
N LYS A 144 -9.53 -4.05 5.48
CA LYS A 144 -8.16 -4.49 5.77
C LYS A 144 -7.21 -3.31 5.55
N THR A 145 -6.17 -3.18 6.37
CA THR A 145 -5.21 -2.07 6.27
C THR A 145 -3.79 -2.61 6.19
N VAL A 146 -3.11 -2.32 5.09
CA VAL A 146 -1.81 -2.88 4.72
C VAL A 146 -0.80 -1.75 4.48
N ILE A 147 0.42 -1.92 5.00
CA ILE A 147 1.50 -0.93 4.90
C ILE A 147 2.84 -1.66 4.70
N PRO A 148 3.37 -1.75 3.48
CA PRO A 148 4.66 -2.39 3.25
C PRO A 148 5.84 -1.53 3.72
N SER A 149 6.95 -2.18 4.12
CA SER A 149 8.22 -1.52 4.45
C SER A 149 9.32 -1.76 3.41
N THR A 150 9.17 -2.78 2.56
CA THR A 150 10.18 -3.14 1.55
C THR A 150 9.54 -3.30 0.16
N PRO A 151 10.32 -3.15 -0.92
CA PRO A 151 9.82 -3.42 -2.28
C PRO A 151 9.31 -4.85 -2.47
N TYR A 152 9.98 -5.84 -1.86
CA TYR A 152 9.52 -7.23 -1.89
C TYR A 152 8.14 -7.37 -1.27
N ASP A 153 7.93 -6.79 -0.09
CA ASP A 153 6.63 -6.83 0.58
C ASP A 153 5.58 -6.04 -0.20
N ALA A 154 5.93 -4.88 -0.74
CA ALA A 154 5.01 -4.05 -1.51
C ALA A 154 4.38 -4.81 -2.67
N LYS A 155 5.19 -5.53 -3.46
CA LYS A 155 4.66 -6.32 -4.56
C LYS A 155 3.81 -7.49 -4.08
N GLY A 156 4.32 -8.29 -3.15
CA GLY A 156 3.61 -9.49 -2.68
C GLY A 156 2.31 -9.18 -1.94
N LEU A 157 2.30 -8.13 -1.11
CA LEU A 157 1.11 -7.67 -0.40
C LEU A 157 0.10 -7.00 -1.34
N LEU A 158 0.56 -6.22 -2.35
CA LEU A 158 -0.36 -5.60 -3.30
C LEU A 158 -1.05 -6.64 -4.18
N ILE A 159 -0.33 -7.66 -4.63
CA ILE A 159 -0.95 -8.77 -5.36
C ILE A 159 -1.98 -9.49 -4.47
N ALA A 160 -1.65 -9.78 -3.21
CA ALA A 160 -2.59 -10.38 -2.26
C ALA A 160 -3.82 -9.49 -2.01
N ALA A 161 -3.64 -8.17 -1.93
CA ALA A 161 -4.73 -7.21 -1.77
C ALA A 161 -5.67 -7.20 -2.99
N ILE A 162 -5.11 -7.29 -4.21
CA ILE A 162 -5.92 -7.33 -5.45
C ILE A 162 -6.69 -8.65 -5.58
N GLU A 163 -6.14 -9.75 -5.06
CA GLU A 163 -6.78 -11.07 -5.05
C GLU A 163 -7.80 -11.23 -3.93
N ASP A 164 -7.82 -10.36 -2.94
CA ASP A 164 -8.76 -10.40 -1.82
C ASP A 164 -10.17 -10.01 -2.25
N ASP A 165 -11.18 -10.69 -1.71
CA ASP A 165 -12.58 -10.40 -2.00
C ASP A 165 -13.20 -9.33 -1.09
N ASP A 166 -12.44 -8.82 -0.11
CA ASP A 166 -12.82 -7.72 0.77
C ASP A 166 -12.01 -6.46 0.47
N PRO A 167 -12.52 -5.27 0.85
CA PRO A 167 -11.81 -4.03 0.58
C PRO A 167 -10.52 -3.91 1.38
N VAL A 168 -9.43 -3.58 0.67
CA VAL A 168 -8.10 -3.39 1.23
C VAL A 168 -7.66 -1.94 1.06
N ILE A 169 -7.31 -1.29 2.16
CA ILE A 169 -6.63 0.01 2.19
C ILE A 169 -5.14 -0.25 2.18
N PHE A 170 -4.48 0.14 1.11
CA PHE A 170 -3.06 -0.08 0.88
C PHE A 170 -2.31 1.25 0.96
N LEU A 171 -1.67 1.50 2.10
CA LEU A 171 -0.96 2.74 2.39
C LEU A 171 0.51 2.62 2.01
N GLU A 172 0.97 3.51 1.14
CA GLU A 172 2.30 3.46 0.54
C GLU A 172 3.20 4.53 1.15
N PRO A 173 4.25 4.15 1.91
CA PRO A 173 5.07 5.13 2.63
C PRO A 173 5.95 5.94 1.67
N LYS A 174 5.58 7.20 1.42
CA LYS A 174 6.27 8.11 0.48
C LYS A 174 7.76 8.29 0.77
N ARG A 175 8.14 8.26 2.06
CA ARG A 175 9.55 8.48 2.45
C ARG A 175 10.50 7.47 1.84
N ILE A 176 10.03 6.24 1.60
CA ILE A 176 10.83 5.15 1.06
C ILE A 176 10.47 4.79 -0.40
N TYR A 177 9.76 5.66 -1.11
CA TYR A 177 9.41 5.43 -2.51
C TYR A 177 10.65 5.35 -3.41
N ASN A 178 11.41 6.43 -3.49
CA ASN A 178 12.57 6.56 -4.38
C ASN A 178 13.77 7.28 -3.75
N GLY A 179 13.63 7.76 -2.53
CA GLY A 179 14.69 8.51 -1.89
C GLY A 179 15.63 7.61 -1.09
N PRO A 180 16.90 7.94 -0.97
CA PRO A 180 17.76 7.28 -0.03
C PRO A 180 17.24 7.51 1.38
N PHE A 181 17.19 6.44 2.18
CA PHE A 181 16.77 6.47 3.58
C PHE A 181 17.60 5.48 4.40
N ASP A 182 18.16 5.96 5.48
CA ASP A 182 19.04 5.21 6.38
C ASP A 182 18.43 5.00 7.78
N GLY A 183 17.12 5.22 7.92
CA GLY A 183 16.43 5.12 9.19
C GLY A 183 16.40 6.42 10.02
N HIS A 184 16.99 7.51 9.54
CA HIS A 184 17.07 8.77 10.26
C HIS A 184 16.33 9.91 9.56
N TYR A 185 15.44 10.58 10.28
CA TYR A 185 14.72 11.74 9.77
C TYR A 185 15.49 13.05 9.97
N GLU A 186 16.35 13.12 10.97
CA GLU A 186 16.96 14.36 11.44
C GLU A 186 18.26 14.72 10.74
N ARG A 187 18.88 13.77 10.08
CA ARG A 187 20.12 13.99 9.32
C ARG A 187 19.90 13.94 7.82
N GLN A 188 20.68 14.73 7.11
CA GLN A 188 20.72 14.65 5.65
C GLN A 188 21.37 13.32 5.24
N VAL A 189 20.62 12.53 4.50
CA VAL A 189 21.14 11.28 3.95
C VAL A 189 22.18 11.61 2.89
N ALA A 190 23.31 10.93 2.96
CA ALA A 190 24.40 11.12 2.01
C ALA A 190 23.94 10.84 0.57
N PRO A 191 24.38 11.61 -0.44
CA PRO A 191 23.97 11.42 -1.84
C PRO A 191 24.25 10.03 -2.42
N TRP A 192 25.23 9.32 -1.84
CA TRP A 192 25.60 7.95 -2.22
C TRP A 192 24.91 6.87 -1.38
N ALA A 193 24.06 7.24 -0.43
CA ALA A 193 23.29 6.26 0.34
C ALA A 193 22.34 5.51 -0.60
N LYS A 194 22.23 4.21 -0.39
CA LYS A 194 21.41 3.36 -1.24
C LYS A 194 19.93 3.69 -1.06
N TYR A 195 19.19 3.66 -2.15
CA TYR A 195 17.73 3.62 -2.11
C TYR A 195 17.28 2.35 -1.38
N PRO A 196 16.19 2.40 -0.60
CA PRO A 196 15.55 1.19 -0.12
C PRO A 196 15.13 0.35 -1.34
N ALA A 197 15.91 -0.67 -1.62
CA ALA A 197 15.67 -1.59 -2.71
C ALA A 197 15.81 -3.01 -2.19
N SER A 198 15.07 -3.93 -2.78
CA SER A 198 15.21 -5.35 -2.51
C SER A 198 15.11 -6.17 -3.78
N GLU A 199 15.59 -7.40 -3.72
CA GLU A 199 15.42 -8.38 -4.78
C GLU A 199 13.95 -8.81 -4.84
N VAL A 200 13.30 -8.55 -5.96
CA VAL A 200 11.87 -8.80 -6.17
C VAL A 200 11.71 -9.82 -7.30
N PRO A 201 10.91 -10.89 -7.11
CA PRO A 201 10.57 -11.81 -8.20
C PRO A 201 9.80 -11.09 -9.32
N GLU A 202 10.11 -11.39 -10.57
CA GLU A 202 9.44 -10.77 -11.73
C GLU A 202 8.00 -11.23 -11.88
N GLY A 203 7.72 -12.53 -11.60
CA GLY A 203 6.40 -13.12 -11.73
C GLY A 203 5.46 -12.83 -10.56
N HIS A 204 4.37 -13.58 -10.55
CA HIS A 204 3.36 -13.55 -9.50
C HIS A 204 3.87 -14.26 -8.23
N TYR A 205 3.66 -13.62 -7.10
CA TYR A 205 3.74 -14.19 -5.76
C TYR A 205 2.92 -13.33 -4.80
N THR A 206 2.49 -13.91 -3.70
CA THR A 206 1.73 -13.22 -2.66
C THR A 206 2.44 -13.33 -1.31
N ILE A 207 2.20 -12.35 -0.48
CA ILE A 207 2.46 -12.40 0.96
C ILE A 207 1.09 -12.37 1.62
N PRO A 208 0.76 -13.36 2.48
CA PRO A 208 -0.55 -13.40 3.13
C PRO A 208 -0.81 -12.14 3.96
N LEU A 209 -1.99 -11.54 3.78
CA LEU A 209 -2.44 -10.44 4.63
C LEU A 209 -2.64 -10.94 6.06
N GLY A 210 -2.23 -10.14 7.05
CA GLY A 210 -2.28 -10.53 8.45
C GLY A 210 -1.10 -11.38 8.91
N LYS A 211 0.02 -11.38 8.17
CA LYS A 211 1.27 -12.02 8.58
C LYS A 211 2.41 -11.00 8.68
N ALA A 212 2.92 -10.84 9.89
CA ALA A 212 4.09 -10.01 10.21
C ALA A 212 5.40 -10.68 9.78
N ALA A 213 6.49 -9.93 9.84
CA ALA A 213 7.84 -10.45 9.60
C ALA A 213 8.80 -10.00 10.70
N ILE A 214 9.59 -10.93 11.24
CA ILE A 214 10.74 -10.60 12.07
C ILE A 214 11.84 -10.13 11.12
N VAL A 215 12.15 -8.82 11.15
CA VAL A 215 13.17 -8.21 10.28
C VAL A 215 14.53 -8.10 10.98
N ARG A 216 14.56 -8.21 12.29
CA ARG A 216 15.73 -8.30 13.13
C ARG A 216 15.41 -9.18 14.34
N GLU A 217 16.21 -10.19 14.56
CA GLU A 217 16.17 -10.99 15.79
C GLU A 217 16.79 -10.20 16.96
N GLY A 218 16.33 -10.45 18.20
CA GLY A 218 16.86 -9.85 19.40
C GLY A 218 16.25 -10.45 20.66
N ALA A 219 16.87 -10.23 21.83
CA ALA A 219 16.48 -10.86 23.10
C ALA A 219 16.17 -9.87 24.23
N ASP A 220 16.55 -8.60 24.12
CA ASP A 220 16.35 -7.61 25.19
C ASP A 220 14.96 -6.99 25.21
N CYS A 221 14.43 -6.70 24.03
CA CYS A 221 13.07 -6.16 23.84
C CYS A 221 12.56 -6.37 22.42
N THR A 222 11.25 -6.29 22.24
CA THR A 222 10.59 -6.34 20.91
C THR A 222 10.07 -4.97 20.52
N ILE A 223 10.38 -4.52 19.29
CA ILE A 223 9.90 -3.29 18.70
C ILE A 223 8.91 -3.65 17.57
N LEU A 224 7.65 -3.27 17.74
CA LEU A 224 6.64 -3.41 16.70
C LEU A 224 6.63 -2.14 15.82
N ALA A 225 6.79 -2.30 14.53
CA ALA A 225 6.83 -1.20 13.58
C ALA A 225 6.11 -1.55 12.27
N TYR A 226 5.87 -0.55 11.43
CA TYR A 226 5.34 -0.70 10.08
C TYR A 226 5.83 0.42 9.16
N GLY A 227 5.83 0.15 7.86
CA GLY A 227 6.22 1.12 6.84
C GLY A 227 7.61 1.71 7.09
N THR A 228 7.72 3.03 7.02
CA THR A 228 9.01 3.73 7.20
C THR A 228 9.63 3.51 8.59
N MET A 229 8.80 3.31 9.62
CA MET A 229 9.29 3.16 10.99
C MET A 229 10.01 1.84 11.25
N VAL A 230 9.86 0.85 10.39
CA VAL A 230 10.66 -0.39 10.44
C VAL A 230 12.15 -0.06 10.25
N HIS A 231 12.47 0.77 9.26
CA HIS A 231 13.84 1.20 9.01
C HIS A 231 14.41 2.03 10.16
N VAL A 232 13.59 2.89 10.77
CA VAL A 232 13.99 3.67 11.95
C VAL A 232 14.26 2.78 13.14
N ALA A 233 13.42 1.78 13.39
CA ALA A 233 13.58 0.83 14.49
C ALA A 233 14.86 0.01 14.34
N VAL A 234 15.15 -0.50 13.14
CA VAL A 234 16.40 -1.24 12.87
C VAL A 234 17.62 -0.36 13.09
N ALA A 235 17.64 0.86 12.55
CA ALA A 235 18.75 1.80 12.74
C ALA A 235 18.96 2.14 14.22
N ALA A 236 17.88 2.38 14.97
CA ALA A 236 17.93 2.68 16.39
C ALA A 236 18.48 1.49 17.22
N ALA A 237 18.07 0.26 16.89
CA ALA A 237 18.60 -0.95 17.55
C ALA A 237 20.10 -1.12 17.29
N GLU A 238 20.54 -0.90 16.05
CA GLU A 238 21.96 -0.99 15.68
C GLU A 238 22.82 0.08 16.39
N GLU A 239 22.35 1.33 16.46
CA GLU A 239 23.09 2.44 17.05
C GLU A 239 23.10 2.43 18.59
N SER A 240 22.01 1.96 19.22
CA SER A 240 21.94 1.89 20.68
C SER A 240 22.75 0.73 21.28
N GLY A 241 23.05 -0.28 20.48
CA GLY A 241 23.66 -1.52 20.94
C GLY A 241 22.72 -2.42 21.75
N ILE A 242 21.41 -2.11 21.78
CA ILE A 242 20.38 -2.94 22.41
C ILE A 242 20.10 -4.13 21.48
N ASP A 243 20.05 -5.33 22.04
CA ASP A 243 19.67 -6.52 21.27
C ASP A 243 18.15 -6.60 21.11
N ALA A 244 17.60 -5.66 20.34
CA ALA A 244 16.17 -5.53 20.09
C ALA A 244 15.73 -6.41 18.91
N GLU A 245 14.67 -7.18 19.11
CA GLU A 245 13.89 -7.75 18.02
C GLU A 245 13.07 -6.65 17.34
N VAL A 246 12.98 -6.66 16.00
CA VAL A 246 12.12 -5.74 15.24
C VAL A 246 11.15 -6.55 14.40
N ILE A 247 9.86 -6.35 14.63
CA ILE A 247 8.77 -7.00 13.89
C ILE A 247 8.09 -5.97 13.00
N ASP A 248 8.12 -6.22 11.70
CA ASP A 248 7.31 -5.47 10.72
C ASP A 248 5.90 -6.05 10.68
N LEU A 249 4.92 -5.28 11.09
CA LEU A 249 3.51 -5.69 11.11
C LEU A 249 2.94 -5.95 9.72
N ARG A 250 3.40 -5.26 8.67
CA ARG A 250 2.92 -5.35 7.28
C ARG A 250 1.41 -5.10 7.13
N THR A 251 0.61 -5.70 7.99
CA THR A 251 -0.85 -5.57 8.02
C THR A 251 -1.27 -5.13 9.41
N LEU A 252 -1.99 -4.01 9.48
CA LEU A 252 -2.50 -3.48 10.75
C LEU A 252 -3.86 -4.10 11.12
N VAL A 253 -4.66 -4.44 10.11
CA VAL A 253 -5.93 -5.17 10.26
C VAL A 253 -6.09 -6.15 9.09
N PRO A 254 -6.18 -7.45 9.36
CA PRO A 254 -5.99 -8.11 10.67
C PRO A 254 -4.52 -8.06 11.12
N VAL A 255 -4.30 -7.96 12.43
CA VAL A 255 -2.96 -8.01 13.02
C VAL A 255 -2.52 -9.47 13.30
N ASP A 256 -1.24 -9.77 13.11
CA ASP A 256 -0.66 -11.11 13.38
C ASP A 256 -0.28 -11.26 14.86
N ILE A 257 -1.26 -11.64 15.67
CA ILE A 257 -1.06 -11.85 17.10
C ILE A 257 -0.09 -13.01 17.37
N GLU A 258 -0.11 -14.05 16.52
CA GLU A 258 0.76 -15.24 16.73
C GLU A 258 2.25 -14.90 16.63
N THR A 259 2.63 -13.99 15.74
CA THR A 259 4.03 -13.57 15.60
C THR A 259 4.43 -12.55 16.67
N ILE A 260 3.48 -11.79 17.23
CA ILE A 260 3.75 -10.72 18.21
C ILE A 260 3.89 -11.28 19.64
N VAL A 261 3.22 -12.37 19.98
CA VAL A 261 3.12 -12.97 21.33
C VAL A 261 3.82 -14.31 21.37
#